data_1adcf78c0649878ced4023d8b73acecf
#
_entry.id   1adcf78c0649878ced4023d8b73acecf
#
_cell.length_a   1.000
_cell.length_b   1.000
_cell.length_c   1.000
_cell.angle_alpha   90.00
_cell.angle_beta   90.00
_cell.angle_gamma   90.00
#
_symmetry.space_group_name_H-M   'P 1'
#
loop_
_entity.id
_entity.type
_entity.pdbx_description
1 polymer ?
#
loop_
_entity_poly.entity_id
_entity_poly.type
_entity_poly.pdbx_seq_one_letter_code
_entity_poly.pdbx_strand_id
1 'polypeptide(L)'
;AYRFLGNAQIDYKVHGFEALRFNLNLGTDYAISETYNMTMPSSRSAWLDDDATGWGQYQEGFGENYNNLLEFYGNYNDSFGKHNIDATAGYSWQHVYGGGNSYGYFNKDNTANPRHDTTYRAEESFIVSFFGRLNYSFDSRYLFTFTMRADGSSKFAKENRWGYFPSAAFAWNVKNEAFLKDSEAISTLKFRLGYGETGQQEIGNYMYLAGYSQSTSSSDQAFMGKDGYYDYYTPKAYNPNIKWETTI
;
A
#
# COMPACT_ATOMS: atom_id res chain seq x y z
N ALA A 1 -4.40 -20.72 9.62
CA ALA A 1 -4.59 -19.35 9.14
C ALA A 1 -6.07 -19.08 8.91
N TYR A 2 -6.54 -17.92 9.26
CA TYR A 2 -7.91 -17.46 9.03
C TYR A 2 -7.85 -16.13 8.29
N ARG A 3 -8.77 -15.91 7.33
CA ARG A 3 -8.87 -14.64 6.61
C ARG A 3 -10.34 -14.25 6.48
N PHE A 4 -10.64 -13.00 6.77
CA PHE A 4 -11.93 -12.38 6.58
C PHE A 4 -11.81 -11.26 5.55
N LEU A 5 -12.63 -11.34 4.50
CA LEU A 5 -12.78 -10.31 3.48
C LEU A 5 -14.18 -9.75 3.56
N GLY A 6 -14.28 -8.45 3.74
CA GLY A 6 -15.56 -7.74 3.82
C GLY A 6 -15.55 -6.48 2.96
N ASN A 7 -16.67 -6.23 2.27
CA ASN A 7 -16.91 -5.01 1.54
C ASN A 7 -18.36 -4.59 1.73
N ALA A 8 -18.58 -3.30 1.97
CA ALA A 8 -19.90 -2.68 2.01
C ALA A 8 -19.90 -1.42 1.15
N GLN A 9 -20.86 -1.32 0.24
CA GLN A 9 -21.00 -0.18 -0.66
C GLN A 9 -22.41 0.41 -0.53
N ILE A 10 -22.45 1.74 -0.41
CA ILE A 10 -23.69 2.52 -0.40
C ILE A 10 -23.61 3.50 -1.57
N ASP A 11 -24.57 3.42 -2.48
CA ASP A 11 -24.77 4.39 -3.55
C ASP A 11 -26.09 5.13 -3.28
N TYR A 12 -25.99 6.45 -3.20
CA TYR A 12 -27.13 7.30 -2.93
C TYR A 12 -27.31 8.34 -4.04
N LYS A 13 -28.38 8.23 -4.78
CA LYS A 13 -28.82 9.21 -5.79
C LYS A 13 -29.70 10.27 -5.13
N VAL A 14 -29.33 11.53 -5.24
CA VAL A 14 -30.05 12.61 -4.57
C VAL A 14 -31.46 12.77 -5.15
N HIS A 15 -32.47 12.57 -4.30
CA HIS A 15 -33.86 12.73 -4.72
C HIS A 15 -34.17 14.17 -5.12
N GLY A 16 -34.75 14.36 -6.31
CA GLY A 16 -35.04 15.69 -6.84
C GLY A 16 -33.84 16.39 -7.52
N PHE A 17 -32.63 15.83 -7.41
CA PHE A 17 -31.44 16.29 -8.11
C PHE A 17 -30.62 15.10 -8.60
N GLU A 18 -31.22 14.37 -9.52
CA GLU A 18 -30.79 13.06 -9.99
C GLU A 18 -29.41 13.03 -10.67
N ALA A 19 -28.91 14.21 -11.07
CA ALA A 19 -27.57 14.37 -11.63
C ALA A 19 -26.47 14.13 -10.60
N LEU A 20 -26.77 14.23 -9.29
CA LEU A 20 -25.80 14.09 -8.20
C LEU A 20 -25.97 12.74 -7.48
N ARG A 21 -24.84 12.04 -7.31
CA ARG A 21 -24.74 10.77 -6.57
C ARG A 21 -23.62 10.84 -5.57
N PHE A 22 -23.80 10.15 -4.45
CA PHE A 22 -22.75 9.90 -3.47
C PHE A 22 -22.51 8.41 -3.34
N ASN A 23 -21.24 8.05 -3.23
CA ASN A 23 -20.82 6.66 -3.03
C ASN A 23 -19.95 6.58 -1.80
N LEU A 24 -20.25 5.63 -0.93
CA LEU A 24 -19.41 5.24 0.20
C LEU A 24 -19.03 3.78 0.03
N ASN A 25 -17.74 3.49 0.02
CA ASN A 25 -17.18 2.15 -0.04
C ASN A 25 -16.32 1.90 1.19
N LEU A 26 -16.62 0.81 1.89
CA LEU A 26 -15.89 0.35 3.06
C LEU A 26 -15.37 -1.05 2.77
N GLY A 27 -14.06 -1.24 2.86
CA GLY A 27 -13.40 -2.52 2.64
C GLY A 27 -12.54 -2.91 3.83
N THR A 28 -12.52 -4.19 4.14
CA THR A 28 -11.59 -4.76 5.11
C THR A 28 -11.08 -6.12 4.63
N ASP A 29 -9.80 -6.34 4.81
CA ASP A 29 -9.12 -7.61 4.63
C ASP A 29 -8.33 -7.88 5.91
N TYR A 30 -8.75 -8.86 6.67
CA TYR A 30 -8.15 -9.23 7.95
C TYR A 30 -7.68 -10.67 7.90
N ALA A 31 -6.41 -10.90 8.22
CA ALA A 31 -5.82 -12.24 8.22
C ALA A 31 -5.01 -12.50 9.49
N ILE A 32 -5.22 -13.68 10.06
CA ILE A 32 -4.43 -14.24 11.15
C ILE A 32 -3.72 -15.48 10.64
N SER A 33 -2.45 -15.61 10.94
CA SER A 33 -1.66 -16.79 10.64
C SER A 33 -0.94 -17.30 11.88
N GLU A 34 -0.92 -18.61 12.03
CA GLU A 34 -0.10 -19.32 12.99
C GLU A 34 0.81 -20.26 12.23
N THR A 35 2.09 -20.25 12.58
CA THR A 35 3.11 -21.08 11.96
C THR A 35 3.81 -21.90 13.04
N TYR A 36 3.94 -23.18 12.78
CA TYR A 36 4.63 -24.11 13.66
C TYR A 36 5.72 -24.81 12.85
N ASN A 37 6.97 -24.63 13.29
CA ASN A 37 8.12 -25.29 12.71
C ASN A 37 8.76 -26.17 13.78
N MET A 38 9.04 -27.43 13.46
CA MET A 38 9.65 -28.37 14.37
C MET A 38 10.79 -29.10 13.67
N THR A 39 11.96 -29.08 14.29
CA THR A 39 13.10 -29.91 13.91
C THR A 39 13.28 -30.98 14.98
N MET A 40 13.14 -32.24 14.60
CA MET A 40 13.32 -33.36 15.54
C MET A 40 14.77 -33.48 16.00
N PRO A 41 15.05 -33.90 17.24
CA PRO A 41 16.43 -34.13 17.73
C PRO A 41 17.21 -35.13 16.88
N SER A 42 16.52 -36.09 16.25
CA SER A 42 17.11 -37.08 15.36
C SER A 42 17.39 -36.59 13.94
N SER A 43 17.03 -35.33 13.62
CA SER A 43 17.27 -34.75 12.28
C SER A 43 18.73 -34.42 12.09
N ARG A 44 19.25 -34.62 10.87
CA ARG A 44 20.60 -34.16 10.50
C ARG A 44 20.79 -32.65 10.58
N SER A 45 19.71 -31.89 10.56
CA SER A 45 19.71 -30.42 10.71
C SER A 45 19.58 -29.97 12.15
N ALA A 46 19.42 -30.89 13.10
CA ALA A 46 19.41 -30.56 14.51
C ALA A 46 20.83 -30.22 14.99
N TRP A 47 20.91 -29.26 15.90
CA TRP A 47 22.17 -28.96 16.56
C TRP A 47 22.70 -30.19 17.32
N LEU A 48 23.95 -30.54 17.10
CA LEU A 48 24.62 -31.66 17.80
C LEU A 48 25.39 -31.10 18.98
N ASP A 49 25.16 -31.70 20.13
CA ASP A 49 26.00 -31.47 21.33
C ASP A 49 27.24 -32.38 21.29
N ASP A 50 28.20 -32.20 22.20
CA ASP A 50 29.43 -32.97 22.31
C ASP A 50 29.17 -34.49 22.40
N ASP A 51 28.02 -34.89 22.90
CA ASP A 51 27.55 -36.29 22.98
C ASP A 51 26.95 -36.84 21.68
N ALA A 52 27.01 -36.10 20.58
CA ALA A 52 26.31 -36.40 19.30
C ALA A 52 24.78 -36.59 19.43
N THR A 53 24.21 -36.11 20.51
CA THR A 53 22.74 -36.06 20.68
C THR A 53 22.21 -34.76 20.10
N GLY A 54 21.32 -34.85 19.11
CA GLY A 54 20.72 -33.67 18.53
C GLY A 54 19.79 -32.93 19.48
N TRP A 55 19.82 -31.60 19.40
CA TRP A 55 18.82 -30.75 20.04
C TRP A 55 17.69 -30.49 19.07
N GLY A 56 16.44 -30.73 19.50
CA GLY A 56 15.28 -30.32 18.74
C GLY A 56 15.11 -28.81 18.76
N GLN A 57 14.47 -28.27 17.72
CA GLN A 57 14.04 -26.89 17.67
C GLN A 57 12.53 -26.86 17.47
N TYR A 58 11.86 -26.05 18.26
CA TYR A 58 10.46 -25.73 18.08
C TYR A 58 10.32 -24.22 17.93
N GLN A 59 9.61 -23.79 16.89
CA GLN A 59 9.36 -22.40 16.62
C GLN A 59 7.86 -22.19 16.38
N GLU A 60 7.29 -21.28 17.11
CA GLU A 60 5.94 -20.77 16.92
C GLU A 60 5.99 -19.37 16.34
N GLY A 61 5.11 -19.08 15.37
CA GLY A 61 4.91 -17.74 14.85
C GLY A 61 3.43 -17.41 14.84
N PHE A 62 3.09 -16.20 15.26
CA PHE A 62 1.77 -15.60 15.13
C PHE A 62 1.89 -14.35 14.26
N GLY A 63 1.05 -14.26 13.24
CA GLY A 63 0.98 -13.10 12.34
C GLY A 63 -0.43 -12.56 12.25
N GLU A 64 -0.54 -11.25 12.28
CA GLU A 64 -1.77 -10.50 12.07
C GLU A 64 -1.56 -9.47 10.97
N ASN A 65 -2.44 -9.46 9.98
CA ASN A 65 -2.40 -8.49 8.89
C ASN A 65 -3.80 -7.97 8.65
N TYR A 66 -3.91 -6.67 8.44
CA TYR A 66 -5.15 -6.09 7.96
C TYR A 66 -4.93 -4.93 6.99
N ASN A 67 -5.89 -4.78 6.09
CA ASN A 67 -5.97 -3.67 5.15
C ASN A 67 -7.40 -3.14 5.18
N ASN A 68 -7.57 -1.94 5.69
CA ASN A 68 -8.85 -1.26 5.78
C ASN A 68 -8.89 -0.13 4.77
N LEU A 69 -9.99 -0.03 4.04
CA LEU A 69 -10.25 0.97 3.02
C LEU A 69 -11.55 1.70 3.31
N LEU A 70 -11.51 3.03 3.21
CA LEU A 70 -12.68 3.88 3.16
C LEU A 70 -12.55 4.78 1.93
N GLU A 71 -13.56 4.78 1.08
CA GLU A 71 -13.68 5.71 -0.04
C GLU A 71 -15.04 6.39 0.01
N PHE A 72 -15.02 7.71 -0.12
CA PHE A 72 -16.22 8.50 -0.24
C PHE A 72 -16.07 9.49 -1.38
N TYR A 73 -17.00 9.48 -2.33
CA TYR A 73 -16.99 10.43 -3.43
C TYR A 73 -18.39 10.84 -3.87
N GLY A 74 -18.46 12.07 -4.38
CA GLY A 74 -19.62 12.58 -5.10
C GLY A 74 -19.35 12.59 -6.61
N ASN A 75 -20.36 12.23 -7.38
CA ASN A 75 -20.37 12.32 -8.83
C ASN A 75 -21.56 13.13 -9.31
N TYR A 76 -21.27 14.13 -10.13
CA TYR A 76 -22.26 14.92 -10.83
C TYR A 76 -22.19 14.62 -12.31
N ASN A 77 -23.31 14.18 -12.91
CA ASN A 77 -23.39 13.88 -14.33
C ASN A 77 -24.66 14.48 -14.90
N ASP A 78 -24.49 15.44 -15.83
CA ASP A 78 -25.63 16.09 -16.49
C ASP A 78 -25.29 16.57 -17.90
N SER A 79 -26.34 16.83 -18.68
CA SER A 79 -26.26 17.25 -20.08
C SER A 79 -27.11 18.49 -20.32
N PHE A 80 -26.49 19.54 -20.84
CA PHE A 80 -27.15 20.83 -21.17
C PHE A 80 -27.03 21.10 -22.66
N GLY A 81 -28.02 20.70 -23.44
CA GLY A 81 -27.99 20.82 -24.88
C GLY A 81 -26.84 20.02 -25.51
N LYS A 82 -25.80 20.72 -26.00
CA LYS A 82 -24.61 20.08 -26.57
C LYS A 82 -23.46 19.83 -25.55
N HIS A 83 -23.63 20.24 -24.32
CA HIS A 83 -22.64 20.15 -23.27
C HIS A 83 -22.95 18.96 -22.37
N ASN A 84 -21.98 18.07 -22.17
CA ASN A 84 -22.06 17.04 -21.17
C ASN A 84 -20.94 17.24 -20.13
N ILE A 85 -21.31 17.18 -18.89
CA ILE A 85 -20.40 17.32 -17.74
C ILE A 85 -20.51 16.07 -16.88
N ASP A 86 -19.39 15.47 -16.57
CA ASP A 86 -19.25 14.42 -15.58
C ASP A 86 -18.10 14.80 -14.64
N ALA A 87 -18.43 15.16 -13.42
CA ALA A 87 -17.51 15.62 -12.42
C ALA A 87 -17.54 14.69 -11.20
N THR A 88 -16.38 14.22 -10.77
CA THR A 88 -16.23 13.41 -9.56
C THR A 88 -15.24 14.09 -8.63
N ALA A 89 -15.55 14.13 -7.35
CA ALA A 89 -14.61 14.55 -6.31
C ALA A 89 -14.78 13.65 -5.09
N GLY A 90 -13.66 13.30 -4.45
CA GLY A 90 -13.71 12.36 -3.37
C GLY A 90 -12.47 12.31 -2.50
N TYR A 91 -12.59 11.48 -1.50
CA TYR A 91 -11.62 11.19 -0.47
C TYR A 91 -11.47 9.67 -0.35
N SER A 92 -10.25 9.23 -0.13
CA SER A 92 -9.94 7.82 0.17
C SER A 92 -8.95 7.76 1.32
N TRP A 93 -9.15 6.80 2.20
CA TRP A 93 -8.25 6.47 3.29
C TRP A 93 -7.99 4.97 3.29
N GLN A 94 -6.72 4.61 3.41
CA GLN A 94 -6.30 3.22 3.50
C GLN A 94 -5.34 3.06 4.67
N HIS A 95 -5.53 2.00 5.43
CA HIS A 95 -4.68 1.61 6.55
C HIS A 95 -4.23 0.17 6.35
N VAL A 96 -2.93 -0.01 6.26
CA VAL A 96 -2.29 -1.32 6.11
C VAL A 96 -1.44 -1.58 7.34
N TYR A 97 -1.64 -2.72 7.95
CA TYR A 97 -0.89 -3.20 9.10
C TYR A 97 -0.44 -4.64 8.87
N GLY A 98 0.79 -4.94 9.24
CA GLY A 98 1.32 -6.28 9.31
C GLY A 98 2.19 -6.42 10.55
N GLY A 99 1.84 -7.33 11.43
CA GLY A 99 2.58 -7.57 12.67
C GLY A 99 2.62 -9.04 13.06
N GLY A 100 3.52 -9.37 13.94
CA GLY A 100 3.58 -10.73 14.45
C GLY A 100 4.68 -10.96 15.46
N ASN A 101 4.52 -12.02 16.19
CA ASN A 101 5.47 -12.53 17.17
C ASN A 101 6.03 -13.87 16.69
N SER A 102 7.31 -14.10 16.95
CA SER A 102 7.96 -15.39 16.73
C SER A 102 8.65 -15.82 18.01
N TYR A 103 8.42 -17.05 18.42
CA TYR A 103 9.03 -17.67 19.60
C TYR A 103 9.83 -18.87 19.13
N GLY A 104 11.10 -18.96 19.56
CA GLY A 104 11.96 -20.10 19.30
C GLY A 104 12.36 -20.80 20.60
N TYR A 105 12.27 -22.13 20.60
CA TYR A 105 12.73 -22.97 21.71
C TYR A 105 13.75 -23.97 21.20
N PHE A 106 14.91 -24.01 21.84
CA PHE A 106 15.93 -25.04 21.59
C PHE A 106 16.00 -25.95 22.80
N ASN A 107 15.89 -27.25 22.61
CA ASN A 107 15.81 -28.15 23.76
C ASN A 107 16.28 -29.57 23.47
N LYS A 108 17.09 -30.09 24.38
CA LYS A 108 17.56 -31.46 24.35
C LYS A 108 16.44 -32.46 24.66
N ASP A 109 15.45 -32.09 25.46
CA ASP A 109 14.42 -32.98 26.00
C ASP A 109 12.97 -32.58 25.60
N ASN A 110 12.79 -31.74 24.61
CA ASN A 110 11.48 -31.14 24.29
C ASN A 110 10.83 -30.36 25.44
N THR A 111 11.58 -29.99 26.48
CA THR A 111 11.12 -29.17 27.58
C THR A 111 11.48 -27.70 27.32
N ALA A 112 10.63 -26.77 27.69
CA ALA A 112 10.83 -25.35 27.41
C ALA A 112 12.21 -24.85 27.86
N ASN A 113 13.09 -24.48 26.93
CA ASN A 113 14.36 -23.85 27.24
C ASN A 113 14.12 -22.40 27.62
N PRO A 114 14.73 -21.88 28.67
CA PRO A 114 14.68 -20.47 29.03
C PRO A 114 15.30 -19.52 27.99
N ARG A 115 16.00 -20.02 26.98
CA ARG A 115 16.41 -19.25 25.80
C ARG A 115 15.30 -19.23 24.76
N HIS A 116 14.29 -18.43 24.97
CA HIS A 116 13.36 -18.12 23.90
C HIS A 116 13.66 -16.73 23.36
N ASP A 117 13.94 -16.66 22.08
CA ASP A 117 14.00 -15.39 21.37
C ASP A 117 12.58 -15.03 20.94
N THR A 118 12.06 -13.96 21.50
CA THR A 118 10.81 -13.36 21.05
C THR A 118 11.15 -12.23 20.08
N THR A 119 10.78 -12.40 18.83
CA THR A 119 10.89 -11.31 17.84
C THR A 119 9.51 -10.76 17.57
N TYR A 120 9.31 -9.50 17.87
CA TYR A 120 8.11 -8.76 17.49
C TYR A 120 8.43 -7.87 16.29
N ARG A 121 7.58 -7.94 15.28
CA ARG A 121 7.62 -7.04 14.12
C ARG A 121 6.24 -6.46 13.91
N ALA A 122 6.19 -5.15 13.73
CA ALA A 122 5.00 -4.46 13.28
C ALA A 122 5.37 -3.44 12.21
N GLU A 123 4.65 -3.47 11.13
CA GLU A 123 4.74 -2.49 10.05
C GLU A 123 3.36 -1.91 9.80
N GLU A 124 3.29 -0.59 9.78
CA GLU A 124 2.04 0.14 9.64
C GLU A 124 2.22 1.26 8.63
N SER A 125 1.25 1.42 7.76
CA SER A 125 1.22 2.51 6.80
C SER A 125 -0.18 3.01 6.55
N PHE A 126 -0.27 4.33 6.32
CA PHE A 126 -1.50 5.05 5.99
C PHE A 126 -1.35 5.79 4.68
N ILE A 127 -2.40 5.79 3.90
CA ILE A 127 -2.53 6.62 2.71
C ILE A 127 -3.85 7.38 2.83
N VAL A 128 -3.76 8.68 2.63
CA VAL A 128 -4.91 9.59 2.53
C VAL A 128 -4.88 10.24 1.17
N SER A 129 -5.98 10.19 0.44
CA SER A 129 -6.05 10.73 -0.90
C SER A 129 -7.25 11.65 -1.07
N PHE A 130 -7.02 12.78 -1.73
CA PHE A 130 -8.09 13.62 -2.28
C PHE A 130 -7.99 13.58 -3.79
N PHE A 131 -9.10 13.39 -4.45
CA PHE A 131 -9.11 13.32 -5.90
C PHE A 131 -10.30 14.06 -6.51
N GLY A 132 -10.08 14.57 -7.72
CA GLY A 132 -11.10 15.17 -8.53
C GLY A 132 -10.89 14.85 -9.99
N ARG A 133 -11.97 14.61 -10.73
CA ARG A 133 -11.99 14.40 -12.17
C ARG A 133 -13.12 15.18 -12.79
N LEU A 134 -12.82 15.85 -13.87
CA LEU A 134 -13.80 16.53 -14.72
C LEU A 134 -13.68 15.98 -16.13
N ASN A 135 -14.75 15.37 -16.62
CA ASN A 135 -14.93 15.05 -18.02
C ASN A 135 -15.94 16.03 -18.60
N TYR A 136 -15.56 16.71 -19.65
CA TYR A 136 -16.42 17.63 -20.37
C TYR A 136 -16.44 17.26 -21.84
N SER A 137 -17.63 17.17 -22.44
CA SER A 137 -17.74 17.02 -23.88
C SER A 137 -18.66 18.02 -24.48
N PHE A 138 -18.29 18.54 -25.66
CA PHE A 138 -19.06 19.44 -26.45
C PHE A 138 -19.45 18.80 -27.77
N ASP A 139 -20.76 18.73 -28.04
CA ASP A 139 -21.37 18.22 -29.28
C ASP A 139 -20.86 16.82 -29.68
N SER A 140 -20.45 15.99 -28.68
CA SER A 140 -19.81 14.69 -28.89
C SER A 140 -18.58 14.72 -29.82
N ARG A 141 -18.03 15.91 -30.08
CA ARG A 141 -16.89 16.17 -30.96
C ARG A 141 -15.60 16.44 -30.16
N TYR A 142 -15.69 17.32 -29.18
CA TYR A 142 -14.55 17.75 -28.35
C TYR A 142 -14.73 17.20 -26.95
N LEU A 143 -13.73 16.45 -26.46
CA LEU A 143 -13.76 15.84 -25.15
C LEU A 143 -12.52 16.30 -24.39
N PHE A 144 -12.73 16.79 -23.18
CA PHE A 144 -11.67 17.21 -22.27
C PHE A 144 -11.81 16.39 -20.98
N THR A 145 -10.72 15.86 -20.52
CA THR A 145 -10.61 15.22 -19.19
C THR A 145 -9.54 15.93 -18.41
N PHE A 146 -9.86 16.31 -17.21
CA PHE A 146 -8.88 16.80 -16.22
C PHE A 146 -9.00 15.98 -14.95
N THR A 147 -7.88 15.53 -14.43
CA THR A 147 -7.83 14.81 -13.15
C THR A 147 -6.74 15.42 -12.28
N MET A 148 -7.04 15.58 -10.99
CA MET A 148 -6.08 15.97 -9.98
C MET A 148 -6.18 14.99 -8.81
N ARG A 149 -5.05 14.46 -8.36
CA ARG A 149 -4.96 13.60 -7.20
C ARG A 149 -3.86 14.12 -6.25
N ALA A 150 -4.18 14.20 -4.98
CA ALA A 150 -3.25 14.54 -3.92
C ALA A 150 -3.21 13.36 -2.93
N ASP A 151 -2.06 12.71 -2.82
CA ASP A 151 -1.86 11.55 -1.98
C ASP A 151 -0.88 11.87 -0.85
N GLY A 152 -1.29 11.62 0.38
CA GLY A 152 -0.46 11.73 1.57
C GLY A 152 -0.13 10.36 2.13
N SER A 153 1.17 10.01 2.21
CA SER A 153 1.61 8.71 2.72
C SER A 153 2.44 8.84 3.99
N SER A 154 2.16 7.97 4.97
CA SER A 154 2.94 7.88 6.20
C SER A 154 4.35 7.33 6.01
N LYS A 155 4.67 6.78 4.82
CA LYS A 155 6.01 6.28 4.48
C LYS A 155 7.04 7.38 4.31
N PHE A 156 6.61 8.65 4.21
CA PHE A 156 7.46 9.81 4.03
C PHE A 156 7.47 10.73 5.25
N ALA A 157 8.55 11.47 5.41
CA ALA A 157 8.64 12.54 6.41
C ALA A 157 7.54 13.59 6.20
N LYS A 158 7.19 14.31 7.26
CA LYS A 158 6.06 15.26 7.28
C LYS A 158 6.12 16.27 6.12
N GLU A 159 7.30 16.76 5.79
CA GLU A 159 7.56 17.77 4.76
C GLU A 159 7.39 17.21 3.34
N ASN A 160 7.59 15.91 3.14
CA ASN A 160 7.58 15.23 1.84
C ASN A 160 6.38 14.27 1.68
N ARG A 161 5.44 14.30 2.62
CA ARG A 161 4.35 13.33 2.71
C ARG A 161 3.36 13.41 1.55
N TRP A 162 3.12 14.61 1.03
CA TRP A 162 2.14 14.86 -0.01
C TRP A 162 2.74 14.85 -1.41
N GLY A 163 2.16 14.02 -2.29
CA GLY A 163 2.38 14.03 -3.72
C GLY A 163 1.15 14.57 -4.46
N TYR A 164 1.39 15.29 -5.57
CA TYR A 164 0.33 15.89 -6.40
C TYR A 164 0.48 15.38 -7.82
N PHE A 165 -0.57 14.79 -8.37
CA PHE A 165 -0.55 14.07 -9.64
C PHE A 165 -1.63 14.60 -10.57
N PRO A 166 -1.33 15.68 -11.33
CA PRO A 166 -2.25 16.21 -12.32
C PRO A 166 -2.23 15.36 -13.59
N SER A 167 -3.37 15.29 -14.28
CA SER A 167 -3.45 14.79 -15.64
C SER A 167 -4.49 15.54 -16.45
N ALA A 168 -4.24 15.70 -17.74
CA ALA A 168 -5.15 16.31 -18.68
C ALA A 168 -5.17 15.54 -20.00
N ALA A 169 -6.34 15.39 -20.59
CA ALA A 169 -6.50 14.76 -21.89
C ALA A 169 -7.51 15.53 -22.74
N PHE A 170 -7.20 15.59 -24.04
CA PHE A 170 -8.08 16.13 -25.06
C PHE A 170 -8.33 15.06 -26.13
N ALA A 171 -9.56 14.94 -26.57
CA ALA A 171 -9.91 14.09 -27.69
C ALA A 171 -10.85 14.84 -28.65
N TRP A 172 -10.56 14.71 -29.95
CA TRP A 172 -11.34 15.28 -31.02
C TRP A 172 -11.88 14.18 -31.94
N ASN A 173 -13.20 14.06 -31.99
CA ASN A 173 -13.88 13.15 -32.88
C ASN A 173 -14.03 13.84 -34.26
N VAL A 174 -12.99 13.77 -35.08
CA VAL A 174 -12.93 14.43 -36.40
C VAL A 174 -14.00 13.90 -37.34
N LYS A 175 -14.38 12.62 -37.22
CA LYS A 175 -15.46 12.01 -38.00
C LYS A 175 -16.81 12.74 -37.84
N ASN A 176 -17.04 13.34 -36.66
CA ASN A 176 -18.29 14.02 -36.35
C ASN A 176 -18.33 15.48 -36.86
N GLU A 177 -17.27 15.96 -37.52
CA GLU A 177 -17.23 17.28 -38.11
C GLU A 177 -18.04 17.34 -39.42
N ALA A 178 -18.63 18.50 -39.71
CA ALA A 178 -19.51 18.72 -40.87
C ALA A 178 -18.88 18.29 -42.21
N PHE A 179 -17.53 18.45 -42.31
CA PHE A 179 -16.79 18.12 -43.53
C PHE A 179 -16.49 16.61 -43.69
N LEU A 180 -16.66 15.81 -42.63
CA LEU A 180 -16.31 14.39 -42.65
C LEU A 180 -17.46 13.45 -42.28
N LYS A 181 -18.54 13.98 -41.65
CA LYS A 181 -19.64 13.17 -41.11
C LYS A 181 -20.30 12.27 -42.16
N ASP A 182 -20.44 12.76 -43.40
CA ASP A 182 -21.12 12.07 -44.48
C ASP A 182 -20.18 11.20 -45.35
N SER A 183 -18.89 11.09 -44.99
CA SER A 183 -17.92 10.24 -45.69
C SER A 183 -18.20 8.76 -45.42
N GLU A 184 -18.45 7.97 -46.43
CA GLU A 184 -18.61 6.50 -46.32
C GLU A 184 -17.26 5.77 -46.20
N ALA A 185 -16.18 6.41 -46.66
CA ALA A 185 -14.83 5.81 -46.65
C ALA A 185 -14.20 5.78 -45.23
N ILE A 186 -14.64 6.67 -44.35
CA ILE A 186 -14.10 6.78 -43.00
C ILE A 186 -15.22 6.58 -41.97
N SER A 187 -15.22 5.46 -41.28
CA SER A 187 -16.19 5.15 -40.22
C SER A 187 -15.88 5.82 -38.90
N THR A 188 -14.56 5.96 -38.56
CA THR A 188 -14.11 6.57 -37.32
C THR A 188 -12.79 7.28 -37.54
N LEU A 189 -12.69 8.52 -37.08
CA LEU A 189 -11.44 9.28 -37.01
C LEU A 189 -11.45 10.10 -35.73
N LYS A 190 -10.54 9.76 -34.80
CA LYS A 190 -10.44 10.41 -33.50
C LYS A 190 -8.97 10.73 -33.21
N PHE A 191 -8.70 12.00 -32.95
CA PHE A 191 -7.41 12.47 -32.43
C PHE A 191 -7.44 12.48 -30.89
N ARG A 192 -6.32 12.11 -30.26
CA ARG A 192 -6.17 12.13 -28.78
C ARG A 192 -4.82 12.66 -28.41
N LEU A 193 -4.80 13.50 -27.38
CA LEU A 193 -3.60 14.02 -26.74
C LEU A 193 -3.79 13.91 -25.24
N GLY A 194 -2.80 13.45 -24.51
CA GLY A 194 -2.85 13.33 -23.06
C GLY A 194 -1.50 13.63 -22.43
N TYR A 195 -1.56 14.18 -21.24
CA TYR A 195 -0.45 14.38 -20.32
C TYR A 195 -0.87 13.93 -18.94
N GLY A 196 0.03 13.30 -18.18
CA GLY A 196 -0.26 12.89 -16.82
C GLY A 196 0.99 12.60 -16.03
N GLU A 197 0.91 12.90 -14.76
CA GLU A 197 1.90 12.54 -13.77
C GLU A 197 1.35 11.44 -12.87
N THR A 198 2.18 10.44 -12.59
CA THR A 198 1.87 9.35 -11.65
C THR A 198 2.92 9.28 -10.57
N GLY A 199 2.50 9.00 -9.33
CA GLY A 199 3.36 8.86 -8.18
C GLY A 199 3.55 7.41 -7.78
N GLN A 200 4.76 7.07 -7.31
CA GLN A 200 5.07 5.79 -6.72
C GLN A 200 5.62 5.98 -5.33
N GLN A 201 5.17 5.14 -4.38
CA GLN A 201 5.59 5.12 -2.98
C GLN A 201 6.06 3.73 -2.51
N GLU A 202 6.50 2.87 -3.43
CA GLU A 202 6.89 1.50 -3.08
C GLU A 202 8.28 1.48 -2.43
N ILE A 203 8.31 1.99 -1.20
CA ILE A 203 9.45 2.01 -0.29
C ILE A 203 9.08 1.33 1.02
N GLY A 204 10.09 0.89 1.77
CA GLY A 204 9.89 0.36 3.12
C GLY A 204 9.28 1.41 4.07
N ASN A 205 8.56 0.94 5.08
CA ASN A 205 8.04 1.81 6.13
C ASN A 205 9.20 2.39 6.96
N TYR A 206 9.01 3.60 7.49
CA TYR A 206 9.94 4.26 8.42
C TYR A 206 11.36 4.55 7.88
N MET A 207 11.61 4.44 6.57
CA MET A 207 12.94 4.70 5.98
C MET A 207 13.45 6.13 6.16
N TYR A 208 12.56 7.06 6.50
CA TYR A 208 12.89 8.45 6.80
C TYR A 208 13.31 8.67 8.25
N LEU A 209 13.13 7.67 9.14
CA LEU A 209 13.49 7.75 10.55
C LEU A 209 14.91 7.23 10.78
N ALA A 210 15.69 7.99 11.56
CA ALA A 210 16.95 7.49 12.08
C ALA A 210 16.70 6.33 13.06
N GLY A 211 17.43 5.26 12.89
CA GLY A 211 17.32 4.08 13.73
C GLY A 211 18.67 3.41 13.92
N TYR A 212 18.71 2.42 14.83
CA TYR A 212 19.88 1.62 15.11
C TYR A 212 19.52 0.14 14.99
N SER A 213 20.49 -0.65 14.53
CA SER A 213 20.46 -2.10 14.65
C SER A 213 21.35 -2.52 15.81
N GLN A 214 20.79 -3.30 16.71
CA GLN A 214 21.55 -3.95 17.74
C GLN A 214 22.25 -5.18 17.14
N SER A 215 23.56 -5.31 17.40
CA SER A 215 24.28 -6.53 17.08
C SER A 215 24.05 -7.56 18.19
N THR A 216 23.59 -8.73 17.79
CA THR A 216 23.38 -9.88 18.70
C THR A 216 24.39 -10.99 18.47
N SER A 217 25.28 -10.84 17.48
CA SER A 217 26.31 -11.84 17.16
C SER A 217 27.59 -11.60 17.95
N SER A 218 28.12 -12.62 18.55
CA SER A 218 29.42 -12.55 19.25
C SER A 218 30.58 -12.18 18.32
N SER A 219 30.46 -12.45 17.02
CA SER A 219 31.44 -12.05 16.00
C SER A 219 31.43 -10.57 15.69
N ASP A 220 30.32 -9.89 15.95
CA ASP A 220 30.13 -8.48 15.67
C ASP A 220 30.33 -7.60 16.91
N GLN A 221 30.59 -8.19 18.07
CA GLN A 221 30.80 -7.47 19.33
C GLN A 221 32.22 -6.94 19.39
N ALA A 222 32.39 -5.64 19.30
CA ALA A 222 33.69 -5.00 19.22
C ALA A 222 34.42 -4.88 20.56
N PHE A 223 33.72 -5.02 21.69
CA PHE A 223 34.27 -4.77 23.00
C PHE A 223 33.92 -5.89 24.01
N MET A 224 34.94 -6.51 24.58
CA MET A 224 34.80 -7.41 25.70
C MET A 224 34.96 -6.61 27.00
N GLY A 225 33.91 -6.52 27.78
CA GLY A 225 33.94 -5.92 29.12
C GLY A 225 34.30 -6.93 30.20
N LYS A 226 34.31 -6.45 31.46
CA LYS A 226 34.62 -7.27 32.62
C LYS A 226 33.66 -8.45 32.83
N ASP A 227 32.41 -8.29 32.35
CA ASP A 227 31.31 -9.23 32.54
C ASP A 227 30.86 -9.90 31.23
N GLY A 228 31.66 -9.83 30.15
CA GLY A 228 31.34 -10.40 28.83
C GLY A 228 31.37 -9.39 27.70
N TYR A 229 30.77 -9.78 26.57
CA TYR A 229 30.66 -8.92 25.39
C TYR A 229 29.49 -7.96 25.55
N TYR A 230 29.70 -6.70 25.16
CA TYR A 230 28.62 -5.70 25.10
C TYR A 230 27.99 -5.67 23.72
N ASP A 231 26.68 -5.65 23.67
CA ASP A 231 25.95 -5.34 22.44
C ASP A 231 26.34 -3.94 21.99
N TYR A 232 26.56 -3.79 20.71
CA TYR A 232 26.73 -2.46 20.13
C TYR A 232 25.65 -2.17 19.09
N TYR A 233 25.40 -0.88 18.91
CA TYR A 233 24.36 -0.39 18.01
C TYR A 233 25.01 0.26 16.80
N THR A 234 24.66 -0.21 15.61
CA THR A 234 25.04 0.42 14.33
C THR A 234 23.91 1.28 13.81
N PRO A 235 24.17 2.51 13.37
CA PRO A 235 23.15 3.33 12.77
C PRO A 235 22.64 2.67 11.47
N LYS A 236 21.33 2.62 11.31
CA LYS A 236 20.69 2.21 10.05
C LYS A 236 20.77 3.35 9.03
N ALA A 237 20.95 3.01 7.76
CA ALA A 237 20.78 3.98 6.69
C ALA A 237 19.36 4.54 6.74
N TYR A 238 19.25 5.87 6.74
CA TYR A 238 17.98 6.57 6.67
C TYR A 238 18.08 7.75 5.71
N ASN A 239 16.96 8.17 5.16
CA ASN A 239 16.91 9.33 4.27
C ASN A 239 15.70 10.22 4.63
N PRO A 240 15.89 11.32 5.38
CA PRO A 240 14.80 12.22 5.74
C PRO A 240 14.19 12.96 4.54
N ASN A 241 14.93 13.03 3.42
CA ASN A 241 14.49 13.70 2.20
C ASN A 241 13.81 12.78 1.18
N ILE A 242 13.53 11.54 1.57
CA ILE A 242 12.82 10.61 0.70
C ILE A 242 11.43 11.16 0.37
N LYS A 243 11.06 11.13 -0.90
CA LYS A 243 9.82 11.70 -1.43
C LYS A 243 9.21 10.81 -2.49
N TRP A 244 8.01 11.14 -2.91
CA TRP A 244 7.33 10.50 -4.02
C TRP A 244 8.21 10.48 -5.28
N GLU A 245 8.30 9.32 -5.90
CA GLU A 245 8.84 9.19 -7.25
C GLU A 245 7.74 9.56 -8.24
N THR A 246 8.06 10.43 -9.21
CA THR A 246 7.09 10.92 -10.18
C THR A 246 7.51 10.48 -11.59
N THR A 247 6.57 9.89 -12.32
CA THR A 247 6.72 9.50 -13.74
C THR A 247 5.74 10.30 -14.58
N ILE A 248 6.22 10.79 -15.74
CA ILE A 248 5.46 11.59 -16.73
C ILE A 248 5.21 10.76 -17.99
#